data_d92b75c7cd704aa77537019467c075da
#
_entry.id   d92b75c7cd704aa77537019467c075da
#
_cell.length_a   1.000
_cell.length_b   1.000
_cell.length_c   1.000
_cell.angle_alpha   90.00
_cell.angle_beta   90.00
_cell.angle_gamma   90.00
#
_symmetry.space_group_name_H-M   'P 1'
#
loop_
_entity.id
_entity.type
_entity.pdbx_description
1 polymer ?
#
loop_
_entity_poly.entity_id
_entity_poly.type
_entity_poly.pdbx_seq_one_letter_code
_entity_poly.pdbx_strand_id
1 'polypeptide(L)'
;KTAFWPTVTANAGLGSSYFYLISPAKDLNGNAIQQSQFFTQYKDNFGQQLGLSANIPIFNKGITKLQVEQSKINEDIAKTTLLQQKQQVLQNVQQAQFDAESNYEAYLAATEAEKSAKLALDFAEKSFAAGRSTVYDLNGARNNFANAQGSVAQAKYNYLFSMKLLNFYAGIPLSL
;
A
#
# COMPACT_ATOMS: atom_id res chain seq x y z
N LYS A 1 -19.46 19.51 8.27
CA LYS A 1 -20.13 20.81 8.63
C LYS A 1 -20.38 21.70 7.40
N THR A 2 -19.68 21.51 6.30
CA THR A 2 -19.84 22.29 5.06
C THR A 2 -21.19 22.09 4.34
N ALA A 3 -21.91 21.01 4.63
CA ALA A 3 -23.21 20.71 4.02
C ALA A 3 -24.32 21.69 4.36
N PHE A 4 -24.11 22.59 5.33
CA PHE A 4 -25.02 23.71 5.66
C PHE A 4 -24.59 25.04 5.02
N TRP A 5 -23.48 25.05 4.29
CA TRP A 5 -22.97 26.27 3.70
C TRP A 5 -23.57 26.49 2.30
N PRO A 6 -23.75 27.76 1.87
CA PRO A 6 -24.15 28.06 0.51
C PRO A 6 -23.15 27.54 -0.50
N THR A 7 -23.65 27.01 -1.60
CA THR A 7 -22.83 26.65 -2.74
C THR A 7 -22.98 27.73 -3.80
N VAL A 8 -21.87 28.35 -4.19
CA VAL A 8 -21.81 29.33 -5.26
C VAL A 8 -21.12 28.69 -6.46
N THR A 9 -21.79 28.74 -7.61
CA THR A 9 -21.24 28.24 -8.88
C THR A 9 -21.23 29.37 -9.90
N ALA A 10 -20.10 29.52 -10.58
CA ALA A 10 -19.95 30.40 -11.71
C ALA A 10 -19.80 29.59 -12.99
N ASN A 11 -20.54 29.92 -14.01
CA ASN A 11 -20.45 29.28 -15.31
C ASN A 11 -20.25 30.34 -16.40
N ALA A 12 -19.38 30.03 -17.33
CA ALA A 12 -19.18 30.83 -18.55
C ALA A 12 -19.37 29.90 -19.75
N GLY A 13 -20.12 30.39 -20.72
CA GLY A 13 -20.36 29.67 -21.95
C GLY A 13 -20.15 30.60 -23.16
N LEU A 14 -19.55 30.07 -24.20
CA LEU A 14 -19.41 30.68 -25.50
C LEU A 14 -20.10 29.74 -26.49
N GLY A 15 -20.92 30.27 -27.35
CA GLY A 15 -21.62 29.48 -28.35
C GLY A 15 -21.98 30.28 -29.57
N SER A 16 -22.11 29.62 -30.69
CA SER A 16 -22.71 30.13 -31.89
C SER A 16 -23.55 29.04 -32.52
N SER A 17 -24.58 29.44 -33.25
CA SER A 17 -25.46 28.51 -33.93
C SER A 17 -25.53 28.78 -35.41
N TYR A 18 -25.57 27.73 -36.21
CA TYR A 18 -25.77 27.78 -37.64
C TYR A 18 -27.04 27.01 -37.99
N PHE A 19 -27.91 27.62 -38.78
CA PHE A 19 -29.15 27.02 -39.27
C PHE A 19 -29.12 26.94 -40.78
N TYR A 20 -29.37 25.77 -41.32
CA TYR A 20 -29.59 25.59 -42.74
C TYR A 20 -31.04 25.17 -42.97
N LEU A 21 -31.81 26.04 -43.70
CA LEU A 21 -33.19 25.74 -44.10
C LEU A 21 -33.19 25.02 -45.43
N ILE A 22 -33.69 23.81 -45.47
CA ILE A 22 -33.81 22.98 -46.68
C ILE A 22 -34.80 23.64 -47.65
N SER A 23 -35.80 24.35 -47.14
CA SER A 23 -36.78 25.15 -47.94
C SER A 23 -36.68 26.60 -47.50
N PRO A 24 -35.98 27.45 -48.21
CA PRO A 24 -35.88 28.87 -47.86
C PRO A 24 -37.25 29.56 -47.91
N ALA A 25 -37.49 30.42 -46.90
CA ALA A 25 -38.69 31.24 -46.89
C ALA A 25 -38.73 32.08 -48.13
N LYS A 26 -39.93 32.39 -48.68
CA LYS A 26 -40.13 33.29 -49.81
C LYS A 26 -40.57 34.64 -49.29
N ASP A 27 -40.11 35.68 -49.93
CA ASP A 27 -40.60 37.04 -49.70
C ASP A 27 -42.03 37.20 -50.18
N LEU A 28 -42.65 38.37 -49.91
CA LEU A 28 -44.02 38.72 -50.40
C LEU A 28 -44.15 38.71 -51.90
N ASN A 29 -43.05 38.72 -52.63
CA ASN A 29 -43.00 38.73 -54.11
C ASN A 29 -42.69 37.29 -54.65
N GLY A 30 -42.59 36.29 -53.79
CA GLY A 30 -42.38 34.91 -54.19
C GLY A 30 -40.90 34.51 -54.39
N ASN A 31 -39.95 35.44 -54.16
CA ASN A 31 -38.51 35.15 -54.29
C ASN A 31 -37.96 34.42 -53.05
N ALA A 32 -37.05 33.46 -53.25
CA ALA A 32 -36.40 32.78 -52.15
C ALA A 32 -35.50 33.77 -51.36
N ILE A 33 -35.70 33.86 -50.08
CA ILE A 33 -34.84 34.66 -49.19
C ILE A 33 -33.47 33.90 -49.11
N GLN A 34 -32.42 34.59 -49.59
CA GLN A 34 -31.05 34.00 -49.50
C GLN A 34 -30.65 33.83 -48.06
N GLN A 35 -30.21 32.60 -47.74
CA GLN A 35 -29.65 32.30 -46.44
C GLN A 35 -28.27 32.93 -46.29
N SER A 36 -27.97 33.47 -45.12
CA SER A 36 -26.64 33.95 -44.79
C SER A 36 -25.62 32.81 -44.81
N GLN A 37 -24.45 33.09 -45.34
CA GLN A 37 -23.34 32.12 -45.38
C GLN A 37 -22.93 31.66 -43.96
N PHE A 38 -22.36 30.49 -43.87
CA PHE A 38 -21.95 29.86 -42.60
C PHE A 38 -21.18 30.82 -41.68
N PHE A 39 -20.15 31.46 -42.22
CA PHE A 39 -19.31 32.36 -41.41
C PHE A 39 -20.06 33.63 -40.95
N THR A 40 -20.98 34.09 -41.72
CA THR A 40 -21.83 35.25 -41.35
C THR A 40 -22.76 34.87 -40.21
N GLN A 41 -23.48 33.76 -40.34
CA GLN A 41 -24.34 33.24 -39.25
C GLN A 41 -23.55 32.91 -37.99
N TYR A 42 -22.36 32.28 -38.14
CA TYR A 42 -21.50 31.97 -37.01
C TYR A 42 -21.09 33.20 -36.23
N LYS A 43 -20.82 34.30 -36.93
CA LYS A 43 -20.42 35.56 -36.32
C LYS A 43 -21.62 36.33 -35.73
N ASP A 44 -22.73 36.33 -36.46
CA ASP A 44 -23.93 37.05 -36.04
C ASP A 44 -24.67 36.36 -34.88
N ASN A 45 -24.60 35.05 -34.81
CA ASN A 45 -25.20 34.24 -33.73
C ASN A 45 -24.23 33.97 -32.58
N PHE A 46 -23.05 34.59 -32.56
CA PHE A 46 -22.10 34.42 -31.48
C PHE A 46 -22.64 35.00 -30.18
N GLY A 47 -22.86 34.14 -29.21
CA GLY A 47 -23.34 34.48 -27.88
C GLY A 47 -22.32 34.19 -26.79
N GLN A 48 -22.28 35.06 -25.83
CA GLN A 48 -21.49 34.85 -24.57
C GLN A 48 -22.48 34.79 -23.42
N GLN A 49 -22.32 33.78 -22.58
CA GLN A 49 -23.15 33.60 -21.40
C GLN A 49 -22.26 33.56 -20.16
N LEU A 50 -22.53 34.41 -19.21
CA LEU A 50 -21.98 34.39 -17.88
C LEU A 50 -23.12 34.16 -16.89
N GLY A 51 -22.99 33.15 -16.08
CA GLY A 51 -23.97 32.83 -15.04
C GLY A 51 -23.31 32.73 -13.68
N LEU A 52 -23.96 33.25 -12.66
CA LEU A 52 -23.62 33.08 -11.27
C LEU A 52 -24.86 32.56 -10.55
N SER A 53 -24.72 31.42 -9.89
CA SER A 53 -25.82 30.86 -9.10
C SER A 53 -25.35 30.58 -7.67
N ALA A 54 -26.20 30.91 -6.71
CA ALA A 54 -26.00 30.64 -5.30
C ALA A 54 -27.15 29.75 -4.79
N ASN A 55 -26.80 28.57 -4.29
CA ASN A 55 -27.75 27.64 -3.69
C ASN A 55 -27.58 27.61 -2.16
N ILE A 56 -28.60 28.09 -1.46
CA ILE A 56 -28.61 28.16 0.01
C ILE A 56 -29.62 27.11 0.52
N PRO A 57 -29.16 25.99 1.12
CA PRO A 57 -30.08 24.99 1.66
C PRO A 57 -30.71 25.49 2.96
N ILE A 58 -31.99 25.89 2.92
CA ILE A 58 -32.74 26.36 4.11
C ILE A 58 -33.33 25.17 4.87
N PHE A 59 -33.92 24.22 4.15
CA PHE A 59 -34.53 23.03 4.73
C PHE A 59 -34.50 21.86 3.76
N ASN A 60 -33.94 20.73 4.18
CA ASN A 60 -33.87 19.51 3.37
C ASN A 60 -34.32 18.26 4.13
N LYS A 61 -35.42 18.33 4.87
CA LYS A 61 -36.02 17.20 5.58
C LYS A 61 -35.06 16.47 6.56
N GLY A 62 -34.08 17.17 7.10
CA GLY A 62 -33.09 16.60 8.02
C GLY A 62 -31.96 15.79 7.37
N ILE A 63 -31.91 15.67 6.05
CA ILE A 63 -30.89 14.89 5.34
C ILE A 63 -29.47 15.38 5.68
N THR A 64 -29.25 16.69 5.72
CA THR A 64 -27.96 17.27 6.09
C THR A 64 -27.53 16.89 7.51
N LYS A 65 -28.48 16.84 8.46
CA LYS A 65 -28.20 16.41 9.83
C LYS A 65 -27.76 14.95 9.88
N LEU A 66 -28.48 14.07 9.17
CA LEU A 66 -28.14 12.64 9.07
C LEU A 66 -26.77 12.43 8.41
N GLN A 67 -26.44 13.20 7.36
CA GLN A 67 -25.13 13.14 6.72
C GLN A 67 -23.99 13.56 7.68
N VAL A 68 -24.22 14.56 8.51
CA VAL A 68 -23.26 14.98 9.54
C VAL A 68 -23.10 13.90 10.61
N GLU A 69 -24.17 13.27 11.05
CA GLU A 69 -24.12 12.16 12.01
C GLU A 69 -23.40 10.94 11.42
N GLN A 70 -23.69 10.59 10.17
CA GLN A 70 -22.97 9.54 9.46
C GLN A 70 -21.47 9.85 9.34
N SER A 71 -21.12 11.10 9.05
CA SER A 71 -19.72 11.52 8.98
C SER A 71 -18.99 11.41 10.32
N LYS A 72 -19.67 11.67 11.43
CA LYS A 72 -19.12 11.46 12.78
C LYS A 72 -18.88 9.98 13.07
N ILE A 73 -19.86 9.14 12.72
CA ILE A 73 -19.71 7.68 12.86
C ILE A 73 -18.53 7.18 12.04
N ASN A 74 -18.37 7.66 10.80
CA ASN A 74 -17.23 7.31 9.95
C ASN A 74 -15.88 7.78 10.55
N GLU A 75 -15.86 8.95 11.20
CA GLU A 75 -14.69 9.44 11.95
C GLU A 75 -14.35 8.50 13.12
N ASP A 76 -15.35 8.06 13.87
CA ASP A 76 -15.14 7.17 15.01
C ASP A 76 -14.72 5.76 14.57
N ILE A 77 -15.25 5.27 13.44
CA ILE A 77 -14.78 4.03 12.80
C ILE A 77 -13.29 4.18 12.40
N ALA A 78 -12.93 5.30 11.78
CA ALA A 78 -11.53 5.56 11.37
C ALA A 78 -10.58 5.63 12.58
N LYS A 79 -11.01 6.25 13.71
CA LYS A 79 -10.26 6.28 14.97
C LYS A 79 -10.07 4.87 15.55
N THR A 80 -11.11 4.06 15.54
CA THR A 80 -11.06 2.67 16.01
C THR A 80 -10.12 1.83 15.15
N THR A 81 -10.22 1.98 13.83
CA THR A 81 -9.32 1.32 12.88
C THR A 81 -7.85 1.71 13.11
N LEU A 82 -7.59 3.01 13.35
CA LEU A 82 -6.25 3.48 13.70
C LEU A 82 -5.73 2.83 14.99
N LEU A 83 -6.59 2.72 16.00
CA LEU A 83 -6.23 2.07 17.28
C LEU A 83 -5.89 0.59 17.07
N GLN A 84 -6.72 -0.14 16.31
CA GLN A 84 -6.45 -1.53 15.94
C GLN A 84 -5.13 -1.68 15.19
N GLN A 85 -4.86 -0.78 14.24
CA GLN A 85 -3.61 -0.82 13.49
C GLN A 85 -2.39 -0.57 14.38
N LYS A 86 -2.49 0.36 15.33
CA LYS A 86 -1.43 0.60 16.32
C LYS A 86 -1.18 -0.64 17.20
N GLN A 87 -2.23 -1.32 17.64
CA GLN A 87 -2.10 -2.55 18.41
C GLN A 87 -1.46 -3.68 17.58
N GLN A 88 -1.85 -3.81 16.32
CA GLN A 88 -1.25 -4.80 15.42
C GLN A 88 0.25 -4.55 15.22
N VAL A 89 0.66 -3.30 15.00
CA VAL A 89 2.07 -2.95 14.88
C VAL A 89 2.82 -3.27 16.18
N LEU A 90 2.24 -2.94 17.34
CA LEU A 90 2.85 -3.26 18.64
C LEU A 90 3.06 -4.77 18.81
N GLN A 91 2.05 -5.58 18.47
CA GLN A 91 2.16 -7.03 18.50
C GLN A 91 3.27 -7.55 17.57
N ASN A 92 3.33 -7.01 16.36
CA ASN A 92 4.36 -7.40 15.39
C ASN A 92 5.77 -7.07 15.90
N VAL A 93 5.96 -5.91 16.55
CA VAL A 93 7.24 -5.52 17.17
C VAL A 93 7.61 -6.45 18.32
N GLN A 94 6.66 -6.77 19.20
CA GLN A 94 6.87 -7.68 20.30
C GLN A 94 7.23 -9.09 19.81
N GLN A 95 6.55 -9.57 18.76
CA GLN A 95 6.87 -10.85 18.13
C GLN A 95 8.27 -10.84 17.51
N ALA A 96 8.63 -9.77 16.78
CA ALA A 96 9.96 -9.65 16.19
C ALA A 96 11.08 -9.62 17.25
N GLN A 97 10.83 -8.99 18.40
CA GLN A 97 11.76 -8.99 19.53
C GLN A 97 11.93 -10.39 20.11
N PHE A 98 10.84 -11.09 20.35
CA PHE A 98 10.86 -12.47 20.85
C PHE A 98 11.58 -13.43 19.88
N ASP A 99 11.28 -13.28 18.57
CA ASP A 99 11.92 -14.08 17.52
C ASP A 99 13.44 -13.82 17.45
N ALA A 100 13.87 -12.56 17.61
CA ALA A 100 15.28 -12.21 17.62
C ALA A 100 16.01 -12.83 18.83
N GLU A 101 15.42 -12.78 20.02
CA GLU A 101 15.95 -13.38 21.23
C GLU A 101 16.00 -14.91 21.12
N SER A 102 14.91 -15.54 20.69
CA SER A 102 14.82 -16.99 20.49
C SER A 102 15.83 -17.51 19.46
N ASN A 103 15.97 -16.81 18.32
CA ASN A 103 16.94 -17.16 17.28
C ASN A 103 18.40 -16.95 17.74
N TYR A 104 18.65 -16.00 18.62
CA TYR A 104 19.96 -15.83 19.22
C TYR A 104 20.33 -17.02 20.11
N GLU A 105 19.42 -17.45 20.98
CA GLU A 105 19.63 -18.63 21.83
C GLU A 105 19.79 -19.92 20.98
N ALA A 106 19.01 -20.07 19.93
CA ALA A 106 19.15 -21.15 18.96
C ALA A 106 20.54 -21.15 18.28
N TYR A 107 21.05 -19.97 17.93
CA TYR A 107 22.39 -19.83 17.35
C TYR A 107 23.48 -20.23 18.36
N LEU A 108 23.37 -19.81 19.63
CA LEU A 108 24.30 -20.22 20.68
C LEU A 108 24.30 -21.76 20.89
N ALA A 109 23.12 -22.35 20.98
CA ALA A 109 22.96 -23.80 21.14
C ALA A 109 23.55 -24.57 19.94
N ALA A 110 23.31 -24.11 18.70
CA ALA A 110 23.87 -24.69 17.49
C ALA A 110 25.41 -24.61 17.49
N THR A 111 25.99 -23.50 17.95
CA THR A 111 27.45 -23.33 18.07
C THR A 111 28.08 -24.27 19.07
N GLU A 112 27.44 -24.50 20.22
CA GLU A 112 27.93 -25.49 21.21
C GLU A 112 27.76 -26.92 20.68
N ALA A 113 26.70 -27.23 19.95
CA ALA A 113 26.52 -28.51 19.28
C ALA A 113 27.61 -28.79 18.23
N GLU A 114 27.96 -27.77 17.40
CA GLU A 114 29.05 -27.86 16.43
C GLU A 114 30.39 -28.16 17.14
N LYS A 115 30.69 -27.43 18.22
CA LYS A 115 31.90 -27.64 19.02
C LYS A 115 31.99 -29.05 19.56
N SER A 116 30.88 -29.58 20.07
CA SER A 116 30.78 -30.96 20.57
C SER A 116 30.96 -31.99 19.43
N ALA A 117 30.33 -31.76 18.27
CA ALA A 117 30.48 -32.62 17.10
C ALA A 117 31.90 -32.60 16.53
N LYS A 118 32.58 -31.44 16.57
CA LYS A 118 33.99 -31.33 16.20
C LYS A 118 34.91 -32.14 17.13
N LEU A 119 34.68 -32.03 18.43
CA LEU A 119 35.43 -32.84 19.43
C LEU A 119 35.22 -34.35 19.21
N ALA A 120 33.97 -34.76 18.91
CA ALA A 120 33.66 -36.15 18.59
C ALA A 120 34.37 -36.63 17.31
N LEU A 121 34.43 -35.77 16.28
CA LEU A 121 35.17 -36.06 15.06
C LEU A 121 36.67 -36.20 15.30
N ASP A 122 37.29 -35.27 16.04
CA ASP A 122 38.71 -35.35 16.42
C ASP A 122 39.03 -36.64 17.18
N PHE A 123 38.10 -37.11 18.04
CA PHE A 123 38.22 -38.37 18.76
C PHE A 123 38.10 -39.57 17.81
N ALA A 124 37.14 -39.55 16.89
CA ALA A 124 36.94 -40.61 15.91
C ALA A 124 38.16 -40.74 14.96
N GLU A 125 38.77 -39.63 14.54
CA GLU A 125 39.99 -39.63 13.71
C GLU A 125 41.18 -40.24 14.45
N LYS A 126 41.40 -39.86 15.69
CA LYS A 126 42.45 -40.45 16.53
C LYS A 126 42.24 -41.95 16.79
N SER A 127 40.99 -42.35 17.05
CA SER A 127 40.65 -43.76 17.28
C SER A 127 40.82 -44.59 16.00
N PHE A 128 40.44 -44.06 14.84
CA PHE A 128 40.65 -44.71 13.57
C PHE A 128 42.14 -44.87 13.24
N ALA A 129 42.93 -43.80 13.42
CA ALA A 129 44.38 -43.83 13.23
C ALA A 129 45.08 -44.86 14.13
N ALA A 130 44.54 -45.09 15.32
CA ALA A 130 45.02 -46.12 16.27
C ALA A 130 44.47 -47.55 16.00
N GLY A 131 43.68 -47.72 14.90
CA GLY A 131 43.06 -49.00 14.54
C GLY A 131 41.95 -49.47 15.48
N ARG A 132 41.36 -48.56 16.29
CA ARG A 132 40.36 -48.88 17.34
C ARG A 132 38.93 -48.63 16.91
N SER A 133 38.69 -47.99 15.75
CA SER A 133 37.36 -47.72 15.23
C SER A 133 37.29 -48.04 13.74
N THR A 134 36.07 -48.14 13.21
CA THR A 134 35.82 -48.50 11.81
C THR A 134 35.71 -47.22 10.93
N VAL A 135 35.87 -47.38 9.60
CA VAL A 135 35.60 -46.32 8.61
C VAL A 135 34.17 -45.84 8.71
N TYR A 136 33.25 -46.72 9.07
CA TYR A 136 31.85 -46.38 9.27
C TYR A 136 31.66 -45.37 10.43
N ASP A 137 32.32 -45.59 11.53
CA ASP A 137 32.27 -44.71 12.72
C ASP A 137 32.87 -43.34 12.38
N LEU A 138 34.01 -43.32 11.68
CA LEU A 138 34.63 -42.06 11.23
C LEU A 138 33.72 -41.26 10.28
N ASN A 139 33.13 -41.94 9.30
CA ASN A 139 32.20 -41.25 8.37
C ASN A 139 30.94 -40.78 9.09
N GLY A 140 30.43 -41.52 10.08
CA GLY A 140 29.34 -41.08 10.94
C GLY A 140 29.68 -39.78 11.68
N ALA A 141 30.88 -39.71 12.31
CA ALA A 141 31.32 -38.50 12.98
C ALA A 141 31.53 -37.31 12.01
N ARG A 142 32.06 -37.53 10.80
CA ARG A 142 32.18 -36.50 9.76
C ARG A 142 30.83 -35.98 9.32
N ASN A 143 29.86 -36.84 9.07
CA ASN A 143 28.49 -36.43 8.70
C ASN A 143 27.82 -35.63 9.81
N ASN A 144 27.97 -36.05 11.07
CA ASN A 144 27.43 -35.33 12.21
C ASN A 144 28.04 -33.93 12.34
N PHE A 145 29.35 -33.78 12.15
CA PHE A 145 30.01 -32.49 12.17
C PHE A 145 29.55 -31.61 11.01
N ALA A 146 29.47 -32.13 9.76
CA ALA A 146 28.97 -31.39 8.63
C ALA A 146 27.52 -30.90 8.81
N ASN A 147 26.67 -31.76 9.39
CA ASN A 147 25.28 -31.38 9.72
C ASN A 147 25.24 -30.28 10.80
N ALA A 148 26.09 -30.38 11.82
CA ALA A 148 26.19 -29.36 12.86
C ALA A 148 26.64 -27.99 12.27
N GLN A 149 27.63 -27.99 11.38
CA GLN A 149 28.04 -26.75 10.65
C GLN A 149 26.89 -26.15 9.83
N GLY A 150 26.13 -27.00 9.14
CA GLY A 150 24.94 -26.56 8.41
C GLY A 150 23.90 -25.93 9.34
N SER A 151 23.70 -26.54 10.51
CA SER A 151 22.76 -26.00 11.52
C SER A 151 23.21 -24.66 12.09
N VAL A 152 24.51 -24.46 12.35
CA VAL A 152 25.05 -23.16 12.79
C VAL A 152 24.86 -22.08 11.71
N ALA A 153 25.15 -22.41 10.46
CA ALA A 153 24.94 -21.47 9.36
C ALA A 153 23.46 -21.05 9.27
N GLN A 154 22.55 -22.01 9.31
CA GLN A 154 21.11 -21.75 9.30
C GLN A 154 20.67 -20.89 10.48
N ALA A 155 21.06 -21.23 11.70
CA ALA A 155 20.70 -20.49 12.91
C ALA A 155 21.27 -19.06 12.88
N LYS A 156 22.50 -18.88 12.40
CA LYS A 156 23.14 -17.57 12.22
C LYS A 156 22.33 -16.66 11.29
N TYR A 157 21.92 -17.18 10.14
CA TYR A 157 21.14 -16.38 9.18
C TYR A 157 19.72 -16.11 9.69
N ASN A 158 19.09 -17.05 10.40
CA ASN A 158 17.80 -16.80 11.05
C ASN A 158 17.91 -15.66 12.07
N TYR A 159 18.92 -15.68 12.92
CA TYR A 159 19.19 -14.61 13.87
C TYR A 159 19.45 -13.27 13.17
N LEU A 160 20.31 -13.23 12.15
CA LEU A 160 20.58 -12.00 11.39
C LEU A 160 19.33 -11.44 10.74
N PHE A 161 18.47 -12.31 10.18
CA PHE A 161 17.22 -11.89 9.60
C PHE A 161 16.26 -11.28 10.64
N SER A 162 16.13 -11.93 11.80
CA SER A 162 15.29 -11.42 12.90
C SER A 162 15.79 -10.08 13.41
N MET A 163 17.12 -9.89 13.53
CA MET A 163 17.72 -8.60 13.89
C MET A 163 17.45 -7.51 12.85
N LYS A 164 17.53 -7.84 11.55
CA LYS A 164 17.21 -6.88 10.48
C LYS A 164 15.73 -6.52 10.48
N LEU A 165 14.84 -7.47 10.75
CA LEU A 165 13.41 -7.22 10.90
C LEU A 165 13.13 -6.29 12.08
N LEU A 166 13.79 -6.49 13.20
CA LEU A 166 13.67 -5.61 14.37
C LEU A 166 14.16 -4.18 14.05
N ASN A 167 15.30 -4.06 13.35
CA ASN A 167 15.82 -2.76 12.89
C ASN A 167 14.84 -2.06 11.95
N PHE A 168 14.19 -2.80 11.05
CA PHE A 168 13.16 -2.26 10.18
C PHE A 168 11.99 -1.63 10.99
N TYR A 169 11.51 -2.33 12.01
CA TYR A 169 10.47 -1.77 12.90
C TYR A 169 10.96 -0.57 13.71
N ALA A 170 12.26 -0.49 14.01
CA ALA A 170 12.87 0.67 14.64
C ALA A 170 13.11 1.86 13.67
N GLY A 171 12.78 1.71 12.38
CA GLY A 171 12.99 2.74 11.36
C GLY A 171 14.45 2.90 10.92
N ILE A 172 15.30 1.91 11.23
CA ILE A 172 16.71 1.91 10.80
C ILE A 172 16.78 1.40 9.36
N PRO A 173 17.47 2.09 8.44
CA PRO A 173 17.61 1.64 7.07
C PRO A 173 18.28 0.26 6.99
N LEU A 174 17.71 -0.62 6.16
CA LEU A 174 18.29 -1.94 5.91
C LEU A 174 19.56 -1.77 5.06
N SER A 175 20.72 -1.86 5.70
CA SER A 175 22.01 -2.07 4.99
C SER A 175 22.30 -3.58 4.96
N LEU A 176 22.61 -4.10 3.78
CA LEU A 176 23.14 -5.45 3.59
C LEU A 176 24.59 -5.49 4.01
#